data_47272ff9ea76afe07844456d0a94d867
#
_entry.id   47272ff9ea76afe07844456d0a94d867
#
_cell.length_a   1.000
_cell.length_b   1.000
_cell.length_c   1.000
_cell.angle_alpha   90.00
_cell.angle_beta   90.00
_cell.angle_gamma   90.00
#
_symmetry.space_group_name_H-M   'P 1'
#
loop_
_entity.id
_entity.type
_entity.pdbx_description
1 polymer ?
#
loop_
_entity_poly.entity_id
_entity_poly.type
_entity_poly.pdbx_seq_one_letter_code
_entity_poly.pdbx_strand_id
1 'polypeptide(L)'
;IITTFFFSKWNIFFSIISNKKNLIGLFFSGFLIFLNWAVWIYAIATDRIIDASFGYFIMPILSVFLGYIFFEEKLNSKRIFSILLVILSIIILLFFSLKSLPWVGLVVGFSWAFYNLIRKRINVDTDIGLLIESLYILPFALISFYFLYKSGCLLYTSPSPRD
;
A
#
# COMPACT_ATOMS: atom_id res chain seq x y z
N ILE A 1 13.31 0.25 21.34
CA ILE A 1 13.24 0.67 19.92
C ILE A 1 12.46 1.99 19.79
N ILE A 2 11.21 2.11 20.30
CA ILE A 2 10.40 3.34 20.21
C ILE A 2 11.09 4.51 20.93
N THR A 3 11.63 4.29 22.12
CA THR A 3 12.32 5.31 22.91
C THR A 3 13.64 5.76 22.29
N THR A 4 14.45 4.86 21.76
CA THR A 4 15.71 5.20 21.05
C THR A 4 15.45 5.92 19.73
N PHE A 5 14.35 5.60 19.05
CA PHE A 5 13.91 6.29 17.84
C PHE A 5 13.54 7.76 18.15
N PHE A 6 12.74 8.01 19.18
CA PHE A 6 12.29 9.36 19.53
C PHE A 6 13.44 10.31 19.93
N PHE A 7 14.45 9.82 20.63
CA PHE A 7 15.55 10.67 21.09
C PHE A 7 16.69 10.85 20.08
N SER A 8 16.88 9.92 19.17
CA SER A 8 18.04 9.94 18.26
C SER A 8 17.77 10.58 16.89
N LYS A 9 16.52 10.62 16.41
CA LYS A 9 16.20 11.05 15.02
C LYS A 9 15.34 12.31 14.92
N TRP A 10 15.17 13.08 16.00
CA TRP A 10 14.38 14.31 15.99
C TRP A 10 14.87 15.34 14.98
N ASN A 11 16.19 15.53 14.87
CA ASN A 11 16.77 16.47 13.93
C ASN A 11 16.44 16.10 12.47
N ILE A 12 16.44 14.80 12.16
CA ILE A 12 16.08 14.30 10.83
C ILE A 12 14.58 14.50 10.59
N PHE A 13 13.73 14.23 11.57
CA PHE A 13 12.30 14.45 11.50
C PHE A 13 11.95 15.92 11.18
N PHE A 14 12.54 16.87 11.92
CA PHE A 14 12.32 18.30 11.65
C PHE A 14 12.88 18.74 10.29
N SER A 15 14.01 18.22 9.88
CA SER A 15 14.57 18.48 8.55
C SER A 15 13.64 18.03 7.42
N ILE A 16 12.99 16.86 7.58
CA ILE A 16 12.06 16.34 6.59
C ILE A 16 10.77 17.17 6.55
N ILE A 17 10.24 17.55 7.71
CA ILE A 17 9.03 18.40 7.80
C ILE A 17 9.28 19.79 7.21
N SER A 18 10.47 20.34 7.33
CA SER A 18 10.82 21.64 6.74
C SER A 18 10.90 21.60 5.21
N ASN A 19 11.03 20.42 4.60
CA ASN A 19 11.09 20.28 3.16
C ASN A 19 9.71 19.99 2.56
N LYS A 20 9.08 21.02 1.98
CA LYS A 20 7.75 20.91 1.35
C LYS A 20 7.64 19.78 0.32
N LYS A 21 8.70 19.53 -0.46
CA LYS A 21 8.71 18.47 -1.47
C LYS A 21 8.58 17.07 -0.83
N ASN A 22 9.30 16.85 0.27
CA ASN A 22 9.22 15.59 1.01
C ASN A 22 7.85 15.43 1.67
N LEU A 23 7.29 16.49 2.26
CA LEU A 23 5.95 16.46 2.87
C LEU A 23 4.87 16.11 1.85
N ILE A 24 4.87 16.77 0.69
CA ILE A 24 3.91 16.49 -0.38
C ILE A 24 4.04 15.04 -0.86
N GLY A 25 5.28 14.58 -1.06
CA GLY A 25 5.51 13.20 -1.46
C GLY A 25 5.05 12.19 -0.41
N LEU A 26 5.31 12.45 0.88
CA LEU A 26 4.83 11.60 1.99
C LEU A 26 3.31 11.66 2.17
N PHE A 27 2.67 12.78 1.85
CA PHE A 27 1.21 12.85 1.82
C PHE A 27 0.62 11.93 0.75
N PHE A 28 1.16 11.99 -0.49
CA PHE A 28 0.70 11.10 -1.57
C PHE A 28 1.01 9.63 -1.30
N SER A 29 2.19 9.31 -0.75
CA SER A 29 2.50 7.93 -0.37
C SER A 29 1.60 7.44 0.77
N GLY A 30 1.33 8.26 1.79
CA GLY A 30 0.39 7.95 2.85
C GLY A 30 -1.03 7.72 2.32
N PHE A 31 -1.49 8.53 1.38
CA PHE A 31 -2.79 8.33 0.72
C PHE A 31 -2.86 7.01 -0.06
N LEU A 32 -1.81 6.67 -0.80
CA LEU A 32 -1.74 5.42 -1.57
C LEU A 32 -1.76 4.19 -0.67
N ILE A 33 -1.02 4.21 0.45
CA ILE A 33 -1.02 3.08 1.38
C ILE A 33 -2.36 2.98 2.12
N PHE A 34 -2.99 4.09 2.48
CA PHE A 34 -4.33 4.12 3.04
C PHE A 34 -5.35 3.51 2.06
N LEU A 35 -5.33 3.94 0.80
CA LEU A 35 -6.20 3.40 -0.26
C LEU A 35 -5.99 1.88 -0.42
N ASN A 36 -4.74 1.44 -0.43
CA ASN A 36 -4.40 0.03 -0.51
C ASN A 36 -5.05 -0.78 0.63
N TRP A 37 -4.88 -0.35 1.86
CA TRP A 37 -5.47 -1.02 3.02
C TRP A 37 -7.00 -0.96 3.04
N ALA A 38 -7.59 0.17 2.65
CA ALA A 38 -9.05 0.31 2.56
C ALA A 38 -9.65 -0.69 1.56
N VAL A 39 -9.02 -0.83 0.39
CA VAL A 39 -9.45 -1.80 -0.63
C VAL A 39 -9.24 -3.24 -0.18
N TRP A 40 -8.17 -3.52 0.60
CA TRP A 40 -7.97 -4.83 1.22
C TRP A 40 -9.08 -5.17 2.21
N ILE A 41 -9.41 -4.25 3.12
CA ILE A 41 -10.51 -4.44 4.10
C ILE A 41 -11.83 -4.67 3.35
N TYR A 42 -12.10 -3.88 2.32
CA TYR A 42 -13.26 -4.07 1.45
C TYR A 42 -13.28 -5.46 0.82
N ALA A 43 -12.16 -5.94 0.31
CA ALA A 43 -12.04 -7.25 -0.31
C ALA A 43 -12.35 -8.39 0.67
N ILE A 44 -11.88 -8.28 1.92
CA ILE A 44 -12.19 -9.24 2.99
C ILE A 44 -13.69 -9.20 3.33
N ALA A 45 -14.26 -8.01 3.47
CA ALA A 45 -15.67 -7.83 3.83
C ALA A 45 -16.66 -8.29 2.74
N THR A 46 -16.20 -8.41 1.50
CA THR A 46 -17.02 -8.78 0.33
C THR A 46 -16.64 -10.12 -0.30
N ASP A 47 -15.88 -10.95 0.43
CA ASP A 47 -15.38 -12.28 -0.04
C ASP A 47 -14.60 -12.23 -1.36
N ARG A 48 -13.92 -11.09 -1.63
CA ARG A 48 -13.12 -10.86 -2.85
C ARG A 48 -11.61 -10.98 -2.61
N ILE A 49 -11.21 -11.79 -1.66
CA ILE A 49 -9.78 -11.95 -1.27
C ILE A 49 -8.92 -12.45 -2.44
N ILE A 50 -9.48 -13.34 -3.29
CA ILE A 50 -8.79 -13.85 -4.47
C ILE A 50 -8.49 -12.72 -5.46
N ASP A 51 -9.46 -11.82 -5.69
CA ASP A 51 -9.28 -10.64 -6.54
C ASP A 51 -8.18 -9.72 -5.99
N ALA A 52 -8.17 -9.46 -4.67
CA ALA A 52 -7.16 -8.62 -4.04
C ALA A 52 -5.76 -9.25 -4.11
N SER A 53 -5.66 -10.55 -3.90
CA SER A 53 -4.40 -11.30 -3.99
C SER A 53 -3.77 -11.22 -5.39
N PHE A 54 -4.59 -11.08 -6.44
CA PHE A 54 -4.12 -10.86 -7.80
C PHE A 54 -3.24 -9.60 -7.93
N GLY A 55 -3.48 -8.57 -7.12
CA GLY A 55 -2.66 -7.36 -7.07
C GLY A 55 -1.19 -7.63 -6.73
N TYR A 56 -0.90 -8.63 -5.90
CA TYR A 56 0.47 -9.01 -5.57
C TYR A 56 1.23 -9.63 -6.73
N PHE A 57 0.55 -10.24 -7.69
CA PHE A 57 1.19 -10.75 -8.91
C PHE A 57 1.46 -9.61 -9.91
N ILE A 58 0.60 -8.60 -9.95
CA ILE A 58 0.78 -7.43 -10.83
C ILE A 58 1.86 -6.48 -10.29
N MET A 59 1.95 -6.32 -8.98
CA MET A 59 2.85 -5.37 -8.31
C MET A 59 4.32 -5.49 -8.76
N PRO A 60 4.95 -6.67 -8.83
CA PRO A 60 6.34 -6.78 -9.27
C PRO A 60 6.56 -6.28 -10.71
N ILE A 61 5.61 -6.57 -11.61
CA ILE A 61 5.68 -6.12 -13.01
C ILE A 61 5.61 -4.60 -13.07
N LEU A 62 4.61 -4.02 -12.38
CA LEU A 62 4.47 -2.57 -12.31
C LEU A 62 5.70 -1.90 -11.69
N SER A 63 6.25 -2.48 -10.62
CA SER A 63 7.44 -1.93 -9.96
C SER A 63 8.66 -1.93 -10.87
N VAL A 64 8.87 -2.99 -11.66
CA VAL A 64 9.96 -3.04 -12.64
C VAL A 64 9.71 -2.08 -13.79
N PHE A 65 8.49 -1.99 -14.29
CA PHE A 65 8.10 -1.08 -15.37
C PHE A 65 8.28 0.38 -14.95
N LEU A 66 7.83 0.76 -13.75
CA LEU A 66 8.02 2.09 -13.19
C LEU A 66 9.51 2.38 -12.91
N GLY A 67 10.26 1.37 -12.44
CA GLY A 67 11.70 1.47 -12.25
C GLY A 67 12.45 1.75 -13.56
N TYR A 68 12.07 1.07 -14.63
CA TYR A 68 12.62 1.30 -15.96
C TYR A 68 12.33 2.72 -16.49
N ILE A 69 11.07 3.19 -16.36
CA ILE A 69 10.67 4.51 -16.89
C ILE A 69 11.24 5.66 -16.05
N PHE A 70 11.14 5.59 -14.72
CA PHE A 70 11.43 6.72 -13.85
C PHE A 70 12.86 6.76 -13.31
N PHE A 71 13.56 5.62 -13.29
CA PHE A 71 14.92 5.50 -12.77
C PHE A 71 15.92 5.01 -13.82
N GLU A 72 15.48 4.84 -15.08
CA GLU A 72 16.31 4.35 -16.18
C GLU A 72 17.05 3.03 -15.85
N GLU A 73 16.44 2.19 -15.03
CA GLU A 73 17.03 0.92 -14.60
C GLU A 73 17.18 -0.01 -15.79
N LYS A 74 18.41 -0.47 -16.04
CA LYS A 74 18.69 -1.43 -17.12
C LYS A 74 18.06 -2.79 -16.78
N LEU A 75 17.25 -3.30 -17.69
CA LEU A 75 16.68 -4.63 -17.59
C LEU A 75 17.72 -5.67 -18.08
N ASN A 76 18.11 -6.56 -17.18
CA ASN A 76 18.94 -7.70 -17.54
C ASN A 76 18.04 -8.82 -18.10
N SER A 77 18.57 -9.65 -19.01
CA SER A 77 17.84 -10.78 -19.63
C SER A 77 17.18 -11.69 -18.61
N LYS A 78 17.80 -11.92 -17.45
CA LYS A 78 17.20 -12.71 -16.36
C LYS A 78 15.95 -12.05 -15.78
N ARG A 79 15.93 -10.70 -15.61
CA ARG A 79 14.77 -9.95 -15.16
C ARG A 79 13.64 -9.99 -16.19
N ILE A 80 13.97 -9.85 -17.48
CA ILE A 80 12.99 -9.96 -18.57
C ILE A 80 12.33 -11.33 -18.56
N PHE A 81 13.12 -12.40 -18.43
CA PHE A 81 12.58 -13.75 -18.36
C PHE A 81 11.64 -13.96 -17.15
N SER A 82 12.02 -13.44 -15.98
CA SER A 82 11.16 -13.48 -14.78
C SER A 82 9.84 -12.73 -15.00
N ILE A 83 9.87 -11.57 -15.64
CA ILE A 83 8.67 -10.78 -15.96
C ILE A 83 7.75 -11.57 -16.91
N LEU A 84 8.31 -12.20 -17.94
CA LEU A 84 7.55 -13.03 -18.87
C LEU A 84 6.85 -14.21 -18.17
N LEU A 85 7.53 -14.87 -17.22
CA LEU A 85 6.93 -15.94 -16.42
C LEU A 85 5.77 -15.43 -15.57
N VAL A 86 5.92 -14.26 -14.95
CA VAL A 86 4.85 -13.66 -14.13
C VAL A 86 3.67 -13.24 -15.02
N ILE A 87 3.91 -12.65 -16.19
CA ILE A 87 2.86 -12.32 -17.16
C ILE A 87 2.12 -13.58 -17.60
N LEU A 88 2.83 -14.67 -17.90
CA LEU A 88 2.22 -15.94 -18.25
C LEU A 88 1.34 -16.48 -17.10
N SER A 89 1.82 -16.41 -15.86
CA SER A 89 1.04 -16.82 -14.68
C SER A 89 -0.24 -15.99 -14.52
N ILE A 90 -0.16 -14.68 -14.76
CA ILE A 90 -1.31 -13.77 -14.72
C ILE A 90 -2.34 -14.14 -15.79
N ILE A 91 -1.88 -14.42 -17.01
CA ILE A 91 -2.75 -14.84 -18.12
C ILE A 91 -3.48 -16.12 -17.76
N ILE A 92 -2.76 -17.11 -17.23
CA ILE A 92 -3.35 -18.37 -16.78
C ILE A 92 -4.41 -18.13 -15.70
N LEU A 93 -4.11 -17.32 -14.68
CA LEU A 93 -5.04 -16.99 -13.62
C LEU A 93 -6.30 -16.27 -14.14
N LEU A 94 -6.14 -15.32 -15.06
CA LEU A 94 -7.27 -14.60 -15.67
C LEU A 94 -8.21 -15.55 -16.41
N PHE A 95 -7.67 -16.49 -17.19
CA PHE A 95 -8.49 -17.42 -17.98
C PHE A 95 -9.15 -18.52 -17.14
N PHE A 96 -8.47 -19.02 -16.11
CA PHE A 96 -8.93 -20.20 -15.38
C PHE A 96 -9.58 -19.91 -14.02
N SER A 97 -9.24 -18.82 -13.36
CA SER A 97 -9.68 -18.55 -11.97
C SER A 97 -10.61 -17.37 -11.83
N LEU A 98 -10.57 -16.39 -12.72
CA LEU A 98 -11.32 -15.14 -12.57
C LEU A 98 -12.49 -15.11 -13.58
N LYS A 99 -13.70 -15.02 -13.04
CA LYS A 99 -14.93 -14.87 -13.83
C LYS A 99 -15.19 -13.44 -14.32
N SER A 100 -14.47 -12.45 -13.76
CA SER A 100 -14.62 -11.03 -14.05
C SER A 100 -13.28 -10.29 -13.88
N LEU A 101 -13.18 -9.08 -14.43
CA LEU A 101 -11.98 -8.24 -14.27
C LEU A 101 -11.70 -7.99 -12.78
N PRO A 102 -10.51 -8.35 -12.27
CA PRO A 102 -10.16 -8.21 -10.85
C PRO A 102 -9.77 -6.75 -10.54
N TRP A 103 -10.73 -5.82 -10.60
CA TRP A 103 -10.48 -4.41 -10.37
C TRP A 103 -9.87 -4.13 -8.99
N VAL A 104 -10.27 -4.92 -7.98
CA VAL A 104 -9.72 -4.84 -6.63
C VAL A 104 -8.21 -5.10 -6.64
N GLY A 105 -7.79 -6.18 -7.31
CA GLY A 105 -6.37 -6.51 -7.46
C GLY A 105 -5.61 -5.46 -8.26
N LEU A 106 -6.23 -4.86 -9.28
CA LEU A 106 -5.61 -3.77 -10.02
C LEU A 106 -5.35 -2.57 -9.11
N VAL A 107 -6.34 -2.14 -8.32
CA VAL A 107 -6.17 -1.02 -7.38
C VAL A 107 -5.09 -1.33 -6.34
N VAL A 108 -5.08 -2.53 -5.77
CA VAL A 108 -4.06 -2.98 -4.81
C VAL A 108 -2.67 -2.96 -5.44
N GLY A 109 -2.51 -3.53 -6.64
CA GLY A 109 -1.22 -3.59 -7.33
C GLY A 109 -0.69 -2.22 -7.72
N PHE A 110 -1.53 -1.37 -8.32
CA PHE A 110 -1.15 -0.01 -8.71
C PHE A 110 -0.83 0.88 -7.51
N SER A 111 -1.68 0.91 -6.48
CA SER A 111 -1.46 1.75 -5.30
C SER A 111 -0.14 1.40 -4.62
N TRP A 112 0.20 0.12 -4.48
CA TRP A 112 1.46 -0.32 -3.90
C TRP A 112 2.68 -0.01 -4.78
N ALA A 113 2.57 -0.20 -6.10
CA ALA A 113 3.65 0.11 -7.03
C ALA A 113 3.98 1.61 -7.05
N PHE A 114 2.96 2.48 -7.08
CA PHE A 114 3.16 3.93 -7.00
C PHE A 114 3.64 4.39 -5.63
N TYR A 115 3.18 3.77 -4.55
CA TYR A 115 3.71 4.00 -3.21
C TYR A 115 5.22 3.76 -3.18
N ASN A 116 5.68 2.62 -3.64
CA ASN A 116 7.10 2.29 -3.71
C ASN A 116 7.90 3.25 -4.59
N LEU A 117 7.33 3.67 -5.73
CA LEU A 117 7.94 4.66 -6.62
C LEU A 117 8.17 5.99 -5.92
N ILE A 118 7.15 6.52 -5.25
CA ILE A 118 7.23 7.79 -4.52
C ILE A 118 8.24 7.67 -3.37
N ARG A 119 8.17 6.61 -2.59
CA ARG A 119 9.10 6.37 -1.47
C ARG A 119 10.54 6.30 -1.92
N LYS A 120 10.82 5.62 -3.02
CA LYS A 120 12.17 5.56 -3.60
C LYS A 120 12.65 6.93 -4.09
N ARG A 121 11.76 7.77 -4.64
CA ARG A 121 12.09 9.10 -5.16
C ARG A 121 12.37 10.14 -4.08
N ILE A 122 11.68 10.04 -2.93
CA ILE A 122 11.82 10.99 -1.82
C ILE A 122 13.12 10.72 -1.03
N ASN A 123 13.60 9.48 -1.02
CA ASN A 123 14.79 9.04 -0.29
C ASN A 123 14.79 9.44 1.21
N VAL A 124 13.63 9.29 1.86
CA VAL A 124 13.44 9.53 3.29
C VAL A 124 13.58 8.21 4.03
N ASP A 125 14.23 8.24 5.20
CA ASP A 125 14.35 7.09 6.10
C ASP A 125 12.98 6.43 6.34
N THR A 126 12.92 5.11 6.22
CA THR A 126 11.67 4.35 6.25
C THR A 126 10.88 4.59 7.53
N ASP A 127 11.55 4.59 8.69
CA ASP A 127 10.91 4.73 9.99
C ASP A 127 10.22 6.09 10.13
N ILE A 128 10.93 7.17 9.72
CA ILE A 128 10.42 8.54 9.79
C ILE A 128 9.32 8.76 8.75
N GLY A 129 9.51 8.21 7.56
CA GLY A 129 8.50 8.29 6.52
C GLY A 129 7.18 7.64 6.94
N LEU A 130 7.22 6.42 7.49
CA LEU A 130 6.04 5.73 8.02
C LEU A 130 5.39 6.50 9.18
N LEU A 131 6.19 7.13 10.05
CA LEU A 131 5.65 7.97 11.13
C LEU A 131 4.84 9.14 10.56
N ILE A 132 5.40 9.88 9.60
CA ILE A 132 4.74 11.04 8.98
C ILE A 132 3.49 10.61 8.19
N GLU A 133 3.57 9.53 7.42
CA GLU A 133 2.44 8.94 6.72
C GLU A 133 1.31 8.56 7.69
N SER A 134 1.65 7.94 8.83
CA SER A 134 0.69 7.60 9.88
C SER A 134 0.05 8.82 10.52
N LEU A 135 0.82 9.90 10.72
CA LEU A 135 0.29 11.17 11.24
C LEU A 135 -0.69 11.83 10.28
N TYR A 136 -0.51 11.70 8.96
CA TYR A 136 -1.47 12.18 7.98
C TYR A 136 -2.79 11.39 8.01
N ILE A 137 -2.73 10.09 8.26
CA ILE A 137 -3.90 9.21 8.29
C ILE A 137 -4.64 9.31 9.64
N LEU A 138 -3.93 9.64 10.72
CA LEU A 138 -4.45 9.64 12.07
C LEU A 138 -5.77 10.45 12.25
N PRO A 139 -5.92 11.70 11.74
CA PRO A 139 -7.16 12.45 11.89
C PRO A 139 -8.36 11.73 11.24
N PHE A 140 -8.16 11.13 10.08
CA PHE A 140 -9.22 10.36 9.40
C PHE A 140 -9.59 9.10 10.18
N ALA A 141 -8.59 8.41 10.74
CA ALA A 141 -8.80 7.24 11.58
C ALA A 141 -9.58 7.59 12.86
N LEU A 142 -9.22 8.69 13.52
CA LEU A 142 -9.93 9.17 14.73
C LEU A 142 -11.38 9.57 14.43
N ILE A 143 -11.62 10.26 13.31
CA ILE A 143 -12.96 10.63 12.88
C ILE A 143 -13.80 9.38 12.59
N SER A 144 -13.25 8.43 11.85
CA SER A 144 -13.93 7.16 11.55
C SER A 144 -14.22 6.38 12.82
N PHE A 145 -13.28 6.31 13.75
CA PHE A 145 -13.45 5.65 15.03
C PHE A 145 -14.56 6.30 15.87
N TYR A 146 -14.62 7.64 15.90
CA TYR A 146 -15.67 8.38 16.60
C TYR A 146 -17.06 8.05 16.04
N PHE A 147 -17.22 8.03 14.71
CA PHE A 147 -18.49 7.67 14.08
C PHE A 147 -18.89 6.22 14.33
N LEU A 148 -17.95 5.28 14.26
CA LEU A 148 -18.19 3.87 14.56
C LEU A 148 -18.56 3.65 16.04
N TYR A 149 -17.93 4.39 16.94
CA TYR A 149 -18.26 4.36 18.37
C TYR A 149 -19.69 4.88 18.61
N LYS A 150 -20.04 6.01 18.01
CA LYS A 150 -21.38 6.62 18.14
C LYS A 150 -22.49 5.74 17.54
N SER A 151 -22.21 5.03 16.46
CA SER A 151 -23.19 4.11 15.83
C SER A 151 -23.32 2.76 16.55
N GLY A 152 -22.60 2.54 17.65
CA GLY A 152 -22.65 1.28 18.41
C GLY A 152 -22.00 0.08 17.70
N CYS A 153 -21.43 0.27 16.54
CA CYS A 153 -20.87 -0.79 15.70
C CYS A 153 -19.66 -1.50 16.34
N LEU A 154 -18.95 -0.82 17.26
CA LEU A 154 -17.81 -1.39 17.98
C LEU A 154 -18.22 -2.33 19.14
N LEU A 155 -19.48 -2.32 19.54
CA LEU A 155 -20.02 -3.18 20.61
C LEU A 155 -20.57 -4.51 20.10
N TYR A 156 -20.66 -4.69 18.78
CA TYR A 156 -21.03 -5.95 18.16
C TYR A 156 -19.81 -6.87 18.04
N THR A 157 -19.37 -7.40 19.17
CA THR A 157 -18.74 -8.71 19.15
C THR A 157 -19.85 -9.69 18.85
N SER A 158 -19.87 -10.22 17.62
CA SER A 158 -20.78 -11.28 17.22
C SER A 158 -20.76 -12.37 18.31
N PRO A 159 -21.91 -12.78 18.88
CA PRO A 159 -21.93 -13.93 19.76
C PRO A 159 -21.37 -15.11 18.98
N SER A 160 -20.42 -15.81 19.59
CA SER A 160 -19.86 -17.04 19.05
C SER A 160 -20.99 -17.99 18.66
N PRO A 161 -21.02 -18.62 17.48
CA PRO A 161 -22.04 -19.61 17.14
C PRO A 161 -21.79 -20.94 17.88
N ARG A 162 -21.58 -20.87 19.17
CA ARG A 162 -21.35 -22.03 20.06
C ARG A 162 -22.29 -21.97 21.26
N ASP A 163 -23.57 -21.61 21.03
CA ASP A 163 -24.65 -21.88 21.94
C ASP A 163 -25.82 -22.50 21.21
#